data_4f15a1d43d2c27dde98863b3437664e4
#
_entry.id   4f15a1d43d2c27dde98863b3437664e4
#
_cell.length_a   1.000
_cell.length_b   1.000
_cell.length_c   1.000
_cell.angle_alpha   90.00
_cell.angle_beta   90.00
_cell.angle_gamma   90.00
#
_symmetry.space_group_name_H-M   'P 1'
#
loop_
_entity.id
_entity.type
_entity.pdbx_description
1 polymer ?
#
loop_
_entity_poly.entity_id
_entity_poly.type
_entity_poly.pdbx_seq_one_letter_code
_entity_poly.pdbx_strand_id
1 'polypeptide(L)'
;MANINENYLNLQGSYLFANIAKKVNEYQTAHPDADIIRLGIGDVTLPLAPAIIDAMSKAVQEMGKAETFRGYGPEQGYDFLRQAIVDGDYKPLGVDIAIDEVFVSDGAKSDVGNIQELFSEDNIIAITDPVYPVYLDSNVMGGRTGEAVDGIFQKVVYLPTYAENNFSPEFPSERVDIVYLCSPNNPTGTVLSRARLAEWIKWCKDNDAILMFDSAYEAFISTEDTVKSIYEIEGAREVAIEFRSFSKTAGFTGTRCAYAVVPKEVTGKTKSGERQPLNPMWNRRQCTKFNGVPYIVQRG
;
A
#
# COMPACT_ATOMS: atom_id res chain seq x y z
N MET A 1 -5.32 -24.68 -26.16
CA MET A 1 -4.26 -24.01 -25.38
C MET A 1 -4.88 -22.79 -24.74
N ALA A 2 -4.61 -22.51 -23.45
CA ALA A 2 -5.13 -21.31 -22.80
C ALA A 2 -4.42 -20.06 -23.33
N ASN A 3 -5.16 -18.95 -23.46
CA ASN A 3 -4.57 -17.65 -23.77
C ASN A 3 -4.01 -17.04 -22.47
N ILE A 4 -2.87 -16.37 -22.58
CA ILE A 4 -2.23 -15.65 -21.46
C ILE A 4 -2.79 -14.24 -21.34
N ASN A 5 -2.58 -13.60 -20.19
CA ASN A 5 -2.76 -12.16 -20.05
C ASN A 5 -1.55 -11.44 -20.67
N GLU A 6 -1.71 -10.90 -21.87
CA GLU A 6 -0.64 -10.28 -22.66
C GLU A 6 -0.11 -8.99 -22.02
N ASN A 7 -0.85 -8.38 -21.06
CA ASN A 7 -0.36 -7.20 -20.33
C ASN A 7 0.96 -7.49 -19.59
N TYR A 8 1.21 -8.74 -19.18
CA TYR A 8 2.47 -9.14 -18.56
C TYR A 8 3.67 -9.03 -19.49
N LEU A 9 3.47 -9.03 -20.82
CA LEU A 9 4.54 -8.85 -21.80
C LEU A 9 5.03 -7.39 -21.86
N ASN A 10 4.24 -6.45 -21.34
CA ASN A 10 4.61 -5.04 -21.26
C ASN A 10 5.49 -4.72 -20.06
N LEU A 11 5.62 -5.66 -19.09
CA LEU A 11 6.53 -5.50 -17.96
C LEU A 11 7.98 -5.70 -18.42
N GLN A 12 8.90 -4.97 -17.78
CA GLN A 12 10.33 -5.28 -17.93
C GLN A 12 10.60 -6.72 -17.47
N GLY A 13 11.48 -7.42 -18.14
CA GLY A 13 11.75 -8.85 -17.92
C GLY A 13 12.26 -9.21 -16.49
N SER A 14 12.55 -8.22 -15.67
CA SER A 14 12.92 -8.41 -14.25
C SER A 14 12.47 -7.21 -13.44
N TYR A 15 11.93 -7.48 -12.25
CA TYR A 15 11.57 -6.45 -11.26
C TYR A 15 12.81 -5.67 -10.81
N LEU A 16 12.69 -4.34 -10.64
CA LEU A 16 13.80 -3.43 -10.36
C LEU A 16 14.78 -3.93 -9.28
N PHE A 17 14.26 -4.39 -8.14
CA PHE A 17 15.11 -4.85 -7.04
C PHE A 17 15.87 -6.15 -7.34
N ALA A 18 15.30 -7.05 -8.16
CA ALA A 18 15.99 -8.24 -8.62
C ALA A 18 17.16 -7.89 -9.56
N ASN A 19 16.97 -6.90 -10.44
CA ASN A 19 18.03 -6.39 -11.30
C ASN A 19 19.18 -5.75 -10.51
N ILE A 20 18.84 -4.94 -9.48
CA ILE A 20 19.82 -4.34 -8.59
C ILE A 20 20.63 -5.43 -7.85
N ALA A 21 19.96 -6.43 -7.27
CA ALA A 21 20.62 -7.54 -6.60
C ALA A 21 21.58 -8.30 -7.52
N LYS A 22 21.15 -8.56 -8.77
CA LYS A 22 21.99 -9.19 -9.79
C LYS A 22 23.25 -8.36 -10.08
N LYS A 23 23.09 -7.04 -10.35
CA LYS A 23 24.22 -6.14 -10.63
C LYS A 23 25.19 -6.06 -9.44
N VAL A 24 24.68 -6.01 -8.22
CA VAL A 24 25.53 -6.02 -7.00
C VAL A 24 26.33 -7.30 -6.92
N ASN A 25 25.72 -8.48 -7.15
CA ASN A 25 26.41 -9.77 -7.12
C ASN A 25 27.46 -9.88 -8.24
N GLU A 26 27.15 -9.42 -9.45
CA GLU A 26 28.09 -9.38 -10.58
C GLU A 26 29.30 -8.49 -10.23
N TYR A 27 29.05 -7.30 -9.67
CA TYR A 27 30.13 -6.40 -9.24
C TYR A 27 30.99 -7.00 -8.12
N GLN A 28 30.38 -7.57 -7.08
CA GLN A 28 31.10 -8.22 -5.98
C GLN A 28 31.95 -9.41 -6.47
N THR A 29 31.44 -10.15 -7.46
CA THR A 29 32.20 -11.27 -8.06
C THR A 29 33.43 -10.77 -8.84
N ALA A 30 33.26 -9.66 -9.57
CA ALA A 30 34.37 -9.04 -10.32
C ALA A 30 35.37 -8.30 -9.42
N HIS A 31 34.95 -7.88 -8.22
CA HIS A 31 35.71 -7.10 -7.25
C HIS A 31 35.55 -7.69 -5.84
N PRO A 32 36.18 -8.84 -5.54
CA PRO A 32 35.98 -9.56 -4.27
C PRO A 32 36.29 -8.74 -3.02
N ASP A 33 37.28 -7.85 -3.10
CA ASP A 33 37.72 -6.99 -2.00
C ASP A 33 36.95 -5.67 -1.86
N ALA A 34 35.93 -5.44 -2.70
CA ALA A 34 35.15 -4.22 -2.65
C ALA A 34 34.21 -4.21 -1.42
N ASP A 35 34.29 -3.15 -0.63
CA ASP A 35 33.33 -2.88 0.44
C ASP A 35 32.11 -2.15 -0.16
N ILE A 36 31.02 -2.90 -0.38
CA ILE A 36 29.81 -2.39 -1.03
C ILE A 36 28.83 -1.86 0.01
N ILE A 37 28.61 -0.54 0.01
CA ILE A 37 27.54 0.11 0.78
C ILE A 37 26.22 -0.05 0.03
N ARG A 38 25.28 -0.81 0.60
CA ARG A 38 23.98 -1.12 -0.01
C ARG A 38 22.94 -0.11 0.40
N LEU A 39 22.58 0.82 -0.47
CA LEU A 39 21.56 1.85 -0.26
C LEU A 39 20.31 1.65 -1.13
N GLY A 40 20.20 0.52 -1.83
CA GLY A 40 19.16 0.28 -2.84
C GLY A 40 17.83 -0.21 -2.30
N ILE A 41 17.77 -0.73 -1.06
CA ILE A 41 16.54 -1.24 -0.44
C ILE A 41 16.47 -0.69 0.99
N GLY A 42 15.40 0.03 1.29
CA GLY A 42 15.08 0.47 2.65
C GLY A 42 14.56 -0.70 3.49
N ASP A 43 15.46 -1.57 3.98
CA ASP A 43 15.11 -2.63 4.90
C ASP A 43 15.39 -2.23 6.35
N VAL A 44 14.72 -2.90 7.29
CA VAL A 44 15.00 -2.75 8.72
C VAL A 44 16.30 -3.46 9.07
N THR A 45 17.10 -2.86 9.94
CA THR A 45 18.43 -3.36 10.33
C THR A 45 18.49 -3.86 11.76
N LEU A 46 17.45 -3.60 12.55
CA LEU A 46 17.38 -4.04 13.94
C LEU A 46 16.51 -5.30 14.07
N PRO A 47 16.85 -6.18 15.04
CA PRO A 47 16.01 -7.33 15.35
C PRO A 47 14.63 -6.90 15.88
N LEU A 48 13.68 -7.84 15.86
CA LEU A 48 12.35 -7.62 16.45
C LEU A 48 12.46 -7.25 17.94
N ALA A 49 11.60 -6.37 18.41
CA ALA A 49 11.55 -6.01 19.82
C ALA A 49 11.23 -7.22 20.72
N PRO A 50 11.80 -7.30 21.94
CA PRO A 50 11.55 -8.42 22.85
C PRO A 50 10.07 -8.70 23.10
N ALA A 51 9.24 -7.66 23.23
CA ALA A 51 7.80 -7.82 23.42
C ALA A 51 7.11 -8.56 22.27
N ILE A 52 7.54 -8.32 21.03
CA ILE A 52 7.04 -9.01 19.84
C ILE A 52 7.45 -10.48 19.87
N ILE A 53 8.71 -10.76 20.18
CA ILE A 53 9.23 -12.13 20.29
C ILE A 53 8.47 -12.91 21.35
N ASP A 54 8.22 -12.30 22.52
CA ASP A 54 7.46 -12.92 23.61
C ASP A 54 6.02 -13.21 23.21
N ALA A 55 5.34 -12.26 22.54
CA ALA A 55 3.97 -12.43 22.07
C ALA A 55 3.85 -13.55 21.03
N MET A 56 4.74 -13.56 20.03
CA MET A 56 4.77 -14.62 19.02
C MET A 56 5.11 -15.98 19.62
N SER A 57 6.04 -16.06 20.58
CA SER A 57 6.41 -17.31 21.26
C SER A 57 5.24 -17.87 22.07
N LYS A 58 4.48 -17.01 22.76
CA LYS A 58 3.25 -17.42 23.46
C LYS A 58 2.21 -17.93 22.48
N ALA A 59 2.02 -17.25 21.34
CA ALA A 59 1.10 -17.69 20.30
C ALA A 59 1.47 -19.06 19.73
N VAL A 60 2.76 -19.36 19.54
CA VAL A 60 3.22 -20.70 19.13
C VAL A 60 2.85 -21.74 20.18
N GLN A 61 3.05 -21.44 21.48
CA GLN A 61 2.68 -22.34 22.58
C GLN A 61 1.16 -22.58 22.67
N GLU A 62 0.35 -21.55 22.40
CA GLU A 62 -1.11 -21.64 22.30
C GLU A 62 -1.53 -22.61 21.19
N MET A 63 -0.86 -22.58 20.04
CA MET A 63 -1.12 -23.50 18.91
C MET A 63 -0.81 -24.97 19.23
N GLY A 64 0.02 -25.24 20.23
CA GLY A 64 0.37 -26.59 20.69
C GLY A 64 -0.63 -27.24 21.66
N LYS A 65 -1.71 -26.55 22.04
CA LYS A 65 -2.69 -27.03 23.02
C LYS A 65 -4.08 -27.12 22.37
N ALA A 66 -4.80 -28.22 22.61
CA ALA A 66 -6.10 -28.43 22.00
C ALA A 66 -7.12 -27.32 22.36
N GLU A 67 -7.04 -26.76 23.57
CA GLU A 67 -7.98 -25.75 24.08
C GLU A 67 -7.77 -24.38 23.46
N THR A 68 -6.54 -24.10 22.96
CA THR A 68 -6.15 -22.78 22.42
C THR A 68 -5.72 -22.83 20.96
N PHE A 69 -5.72 -24.02 20.36
CA PHE A 69 -5.43 -24.18 18.94
C PHE A 69 -6.35 -23.33 18.06
N ARG A 70 -5.79 -22.74 17.01
CA ARG A 70 -6.52 -21.93 16.03
C ARG A 70 -6.37 -22.56 14.64
N GLY A 71 -7.51 -22.88 14.02
CA GLY A 71 -7.59 -23.23 12.60
C GLY A 71 -7.59 -21.99 11.71
N TYR A 72 -8.32 -22.03 10.59
CA TYR A 72 -8.52 -20.85 9.75
C TYR A 72 -9.14 -19.72 10.57
N GLY A 73 -8.48 -18.56 10.55
CA GLY A 73 -9.00 -17.32 11.13
C GLY A 73 -9.91 -16.57 10.17
N PRO A 74 -10.48 -15.43 10.62
CA PRO A 74 -11.19 -14.52 9.73
C PRO A 74 -10.25 -13.99 8.64
N GLU A 75 -10.72 -13.95 7.40
CA GLU A 75 -9.96 -13.47 6.24
C GLU A 75 -9.57 -12.00 6.37
N GLN A 76 -10.37 -11.21 7.12
CA GLN A 76 -10.12 -9.79 7.39
C GLN A 76 -9.10 -9.57 8.51
N GLY A 77 -8.67 -10.62 9.19
CA GLY A 77 -7.84 -10.56 10.40
C GLY A 77 -8.66 -10.73 11.68
N TYR A 78 -7.98 -11.13 12.75
CA TYR A 78 -8.62 -11.31 14.05
C TYR A 78 -9.08 -9.98 14.66
N ASP A 79 -10.22 -10.00 15.32
CA ASP A 79 -10.82 -8.81 15.95
C ASP A 79 -9.89 -8.15 16.97
N PHE A 80 -9.08 -8.93 17.71
CA PHE A 80 -8.16 -8.38 18.69
C PHE A 80 -7.11 -7.44 18.02
N LEU A 81 -6.60 -7.78 16.81
CA LEU A 81 -5.65 -6.93 16.11
C LEU A 81 -6.36 -5.76 15.43
N ARG A 82 -7.50 -6.01 14.77
CA ARG A 82 -8.29 -4.95 14.11
C ARG A 82 -8.75 -3.91 15.12
N GLN A 83 -9.17 -4.34 16.32
CA GLN A 83 -9.54 -3.43 17.40
C GLN A 83 -8.33 -2.67 17.95
N ALA A 84 -7.17 -3.34 18.12
CA ALA A 84 -5.95 -2.69 18.55
C ALA A 84 -5.48 -1.62 17.55
N ILE A 85 -5.62 -1.88 16.25
CA ILE A 85 -5.34 -0.90 15.18
C ILE A 85 -6.26 0.33 15.33
N VAL A 86 -7.58 0.11 15.47
CA VAL A 86 -8.54 1.22 15.64
C VAL A 86 -8.20 2.04 16.89
N ASP A 87 -7.94 1.37 18.01
CA ASP A 87 -7.68 2.03 19.31
C ASP A 87 -6.31 2.71 19.36
N GLY A 88 -5.29 2.16 18.71
CA GLY A 88 -3.92 2.66 18.74
C GLY A 88 -3.57 3.66 17.65
N ASP A 89 -4.03 3.40 16.40
CA ASP A 89 -3.60 4.17 15.24
C ASP A 89 -4.59 5.28 14.84
N TYR A 90 -5.88 5.15 15.17
CA TYR A 90 -6.91 6.10 14.71
C TYR A 90 -7.56 6.91 15.83
N LYS A 91 -8.00 6.28 16.92
CA LYS A 91 -8.63 7.00 18.03
C LYS A 91 -7.78 8.12 18.63
N PRO A 92 -6.46 7.96 18.82
CA PRO A 92 -5.62 9.05 19.34
C PRO A 92 -5.53 10.26 18.40
N LEU A 93 -5.82 10.06 17.10
CA LEU A 93 -5.87 11.12 16.10
C LEU A 93 -7.25 11.78 16.00
N GLY A 94 -8.23 11.32 16.80
CA GLY A 94 -9.61 11.77 16.69
C GLY A 94 -10.34 11.25 15.46
N VAL A 95 -9.83 10.18 14.84
CA VAL A 95 -10.36 9.56 13.61
C VAL A 95 -11.27 8.38 13.99
N ASP A 96 -12.49 8.39 13.48
CA ASP A 96 -13.47 7.31 13.69
C ASP A 96 -13.39 6.30 12.54
N ILE A 97 -12.77 5.16 12.80
CA ILE A 97 -12.70 3.99 11.89
C ILE A 97 -13.38 2.81 12.58
N ALA A 98 -14.33 2.19 11.88
CA ALA A 98 -14.98 0.98 12.37
C ALA A 98 -14.08 -0.24 12.13
N ILE A 99 -14.20 -1.24 13.02
CA ILE A 99 -13.39 -2.47 12.94
C ILE A 99 -13.58 -3.19 11.60
N ASP A 100 -14.75 -3.13 10.99
CA ASP A 100 -15.09 -3.75 9.72
C ASP A 100 -14.63 -2.94 8.48
N GLU A 101 -13.94 -1.82 8.70
CA GLU A 101 -13.24 -1.06 7.67
C GLU A 101 -11.74 -1.41 7.62
N VAL A 102 -11.23 -2.17 8.60
CA VAL A 102 -9.84 -2.59 8.71
C VAL A 102 -9.68 -4.01 8.19
N PHE A 103 -8.76 -4.21 7.25
CA PHE A 103 -8.46 -5.50 6.61
C PHE A 103 -6.97 -5.82 6.77
N VAL A 104 -6.65 -6.79 7.62
CA VAL A 104 -5.27 -7.22 7.88
C VAL A 104 -4.76 -8.06 6.71
N SER A 105 -3.53 -7.82 6.29
CA SER A 105 -2.89 -8.47 5.15
C SER A 105 -1.43 -8.86 5.43
N ASP A 106 -0.80 -9.52 4.48
CA ASP A 106 0.61 -9.93 4.52
C ASP A 106 1.59 -8.86 4.04
N GLY A 107 1.11 -7.64 3.77
CA GLY A 107 1.95 -6.52 3.36
C GLY A 107 1.20 -5.49 2.53
N ALA A 108 1.48 -4.20 2.73
CA ALA A 108 0.90 -3.11 1.93
C ALA A 108 1.14 -3.30 0.41
N LYS A 109 2.25 -3.92 0.02
CA LYS A 109 2.52 -4.29 -1.37
C LYS A 109 1.45 -5.20 -1.94
N SER A 110 1.03 -6.22 -1.17
CA SER A 110 -0.04 -7.15 -1.57
C SER A 110 -1.37 -6.44 -1.64
N ASP A 111 -1.68 -5.55 -0.68
CA ASP A 111 -2.91 -4.78 -0.68
C ASP A 111 -3.02 -3.89 -1.90
N VAL A 112 -1.99 -3.09 -2.18
CA VAL A 112 -1.92 -2.21 -3.35
C VAL A 112 -2.05 -2.99 -4.66
N GLY A 113 -1.36 -4.12 -4.76
CA GLY A 113 -1.43 -4.98 -5.96
C GLY A 113 -2.80 -5.63 -6.14
N ASN A 114 -3.40 -6.08 -5.05
CA ASN A 114 -4.65 -6.85 -5.07
C ASN A 114 -5.89 -5.97 -5.23
N ILE A 115 -5.90 -4.76 -4.67
CA ILE A 115 -7.07 -3.86 -4.74
C ILE A 115 -7.39 -3.44 -6.17
N GLN A 116 -6.42 -3.56 -7.07
CA GLN A 116 -6.57 -3.31 -8.50
C GLN A 116 -7.71 -4.13 -9.14
N GLU A 117 -8.02 -5.29 -8.58
CA GLU A 117 -9.08 -6.16 -9.09
C GLU A 117 -10.49 -5.58 -8.92
N LEU A 118 -10.66 -4.56 -8.07
CA LEU A 118 -11.94 -3.87 -7.91
C LEU A 118 -12.24 -2.88 -9.04
N PHE A 119 -11.25 -2.53 -9.85
CA PHE A 119 -11.33 -1.44 -10.80
C PHE A 119 -11.26 -1.92 -12.25
N SER A 120 -12.04 -1.29 -13.12
CA SER A 120 -12.02 -1.54 -14.57
C SER A 120 -10.67 -1.16 -15.18
N GLU A 121 -10.32 -1.84 -16.27
CA GLU A 121 -9.14 -1.52 -17.09
C GLU A 121 -9.25 -0.16 -17.82
N ASP A 122 -10.47 0.39 -17.92
CA ASP A 122 -10.73 1.69 -18.56
C ASP A 122 -10.34 2.88 -17.66
N ASN A 123 -10.00 2.66 -16.37
CA ASN A 123 -9.60 3.73 -15.47
C ASN A 123 -8.23 4.29 -15.83
N ILE A 124 -8.11 5.61 -15.76
CA ILE A 124 -6.87 6.34 -15.92
C ILE A 124 -6.24 6.55 -14.55
N ILE A 125 -4.97 6.18 -14.43
CA ILE A 125 -4.23 6.32 -13.19
C ILE A 125 -3.26 7.50 -13.23
N ALA A 126 -3.06 8.15 -12.08
CA ALA A 126 -1.97 9.09 -11.87
C ALA A 126 -1.02 8.57 -10.80
N ILE A 127 0.27 8.67 -11.06
CA ILE A 127 1.35 8.28 -10.14
C ILE A 127 2.39 9.40 -10.08
N THR A 128 3.05 9.54 -8.93
CA THR A 128 4.21 10.45 -8.83
C THR A 128 5.39 9.91 -9.63
N ASP A 129 6.28 10.80 -10.07
CA ASP A 129 7.55 10.41 -10.70
C ASP A 129 8.69 11.19 -10.01
N PRO A 130 9.62 10.49 -9.31
CA PRO A 130 9.74 9.03 -9.17
C PRO A 130 8.66 8.39 -8.28
N VAL A 131 8.45 7.07 -8.45
CA VAL A 131 7.39 6.32 -7.79
C VAL A 131 7.87 4.95 -7.27
N TYR A 132 7.19 4.42 -6.28
CA TYR A 132 7.34 3.02 -5.90
C TYR A 132 6.80 2.11 -7.03
N PRO A 133 7.65 1.23 -7.63
CA PRO A 133 7.30 0.52 -8.88
C PRO A 133 6.01 -0.28 -8.85
N VAL A 134 5.57 -0.71 -7.65
CA VAL A 134 4.36 -1.53 -7.50
C VAL A 134 3.10 -0.84 -8.01
N TYR A 135 2.99 0.49 -7.84
CA TYR A 135 1.80 1.21 -8.33
C TYR A 135 1.71 1.15 -9.85
N LEU A 136 2.83 1.29 -10.54
CA LEU A 136 2.88 1.18 -12.00
C LEU A 136 2.68 -0.27 -12.45
N ASP A 137 3.53 -1.19 -11.97
CA ASP A 137 3.56 -2.58 -12.43
C ASP A 137 2.22 -3.30 -12.22
N SER A 138 1.55 -3.07 -11.08
CA SER A 138 0.24 -3.67 -10.83
C SER A 138 -0.84 -3.16 -11.79
N ASN A 139 -0.76 -1.90 -12.22
CA ASN A 139 -1.66 -1.34 -13.23
C ASN A 139 -1.31 -1.80 -14.65
N VAL A 140 -0.03 -2.06 -14.95
CA VAL A 140 0.37 -2.74 -16.20
C VAL A 140 -0.28 -4.12 -16.26
N MET A 141 -0.13 -4.93 -15.20
CA MET A 141 -0.77 -6.26 -15.11
C MET A 141 -2.29 -6.19 -15.27
N GLY A 142 -2.91 -5.13 -14.76
CA GLY A 142 -4.33 -4.85 -14.86
C GLY A 142 -4.81 -4.24 -16.18
N GLY A 143 -3.91 -4.01 -17.15
CA GLY A 143 -4.26 -3.49 -18.48
C GLY A 143 -4.59 -2.00 -18.58
N ARG A 144 -4.32 -1.20 -17.51
CA ARG A 144 -4.70 0.23 -17.44
C ARG A 144 -3.71 1.18 -18.08
N THR A 145 -2.51 0.72 -18.40
CA THR A 145 -1.39 1.62 -18.76
C THR A 145 -1.23 1.86 -20.26
N GLY A 146 -1.87 1.05 -21.09
CA GLY A 146 -1.60 1.06 -22.52
C GLY A 146 -0.21 0.55 -22.87
N GLU A 147 0.22 0.82 -24.11
CA GLU A 147 1.56 0.47 -24.58
C GLU A 147 2.62 1.41 -24.00
N ALA A 148 3.85 0.89 -23.85
CA ALA A 148 5.00 1.71 -23.50
C ALA A 148 5.72 2.19 -24.77
N VAL A 149 5.97 3.51 -24.86
CA VAL A 149 6.80 4.12 -25.90
C VAL A 149 8.00 4.74 -25.20
N ASP A 150 9.21 4.35 -25.56
CA ASP A 150 10.45 4.78 -24.91
C ASP A 150 10.46 4.62 -23.39
N GLY A 151 9.80 3.55 -22.90
CA GLY A 151 9.68 3.23 -21.48
C GLY A 151 8.58 4.00 -20.72
N ILE A 152 7.81 4.84 -21.41
CA ILE A 152 6.71 5.64 -20.85
C ILE A 152 5.36 5.04 -21.30
N PHE A 153 4.52 4.66 -20.35
CA PHE A 153 3.18 4.13 -20.62
C PHE A 153 2.22 5.25 -21.00
N GLN A 154 1.53 5.08 -22.13
CA GLN A 154 0.79 6.17 -22.80
C GLN A 154 -0.56 6.52 -22.13
N LYS A 155 -1.11 5.64 -21.29
CA LYS A 155 -2.36 5.89 -20.54
C LYS A 155 -2.12 6.17 -19.06
N VAL A 156 -0.87 6.44 -18.66
CA VAL A 156 -0.52 6.81 -17.28
C VAL A 156 -0.25 8.30 -17.21
N VAL A 157 -0.85 8.96 -16.24
CA VAL A 157 -0.57 10.37 -15.92
C VAL A 157 0.58 10.40 -14.92
N TYR A 158 1.73 10.88 -15.35
CA TYR A 158 2.89 11.03 -14.49
C TYR A 158 2.86 12.43 -13.85
N LEU A 159 3.03 12.46 -12.53
CA LEU A 159 3.06 13.67 -11.72
C LEU A 159 4.51 13.92 -11.27
N PRO A 160 5.27 14.76 -11.97
CA PRO A 160 6.68 14.96 -11.67
C PRO A 160 6.90 15.54 -10.28
N THR A 161 7.85 14.97 -9.52
CA THR A 161 8.26 15.44 -8.21
C THR A 161 9.78 15.63 -8.18
N TYR A 162 10.23 16.85 -7.96
CA TYR A 162 11.62 17.23 -7.95
C TYR A 162 11.87 18.37 -6.94
N ALA A 163 13.12 18.76 -6.75
CA ALA A 163 13.50 19.72 -5.72
C ALA A 163 12.82 21.09 -5.90
N GLU A 164 12.68 21.55 -7.15
CA GLU A 164 12.13 22.87 -7.49
C GLU A 164 10.63 22.99 -7.17
N ASN A 165 9.88 21.87 -7.15
CA ASN A 165 8.48 21.84 -6.70
C ASN A 165 8.32 21.28 -5.28
N ASN A 166 9.43 21.24 -4.51
CA ASN A 166 9.45 20.66 -3.16
C ASN A 166 8.93 19.24 -3.08
N PHE A 167 9.10 18.44 -4.13
CA PHE A 167 8.57 17.10 -4.28
C PHE A 167 7.06 17.02 -4.07
N SER A 168 6.33 18.09 -4.29
CA SER A 168 4.88 18.18 -4.20
C SER A 168 4.29 18.11 -5.61
N PRO A 169 3.57 17.03 -5.97
CA PRO A 169 3.03 16.87 -7.31
C PRO A 169 1.92 17.91 -7.58
N GLU A 170 1.90 18.44 -8.81
CA GLU A 170 0.79 19.28 -9.28
C GLU A 170 -0.44 18.42 -9.60
N PHE A 171 -1.62 19.06 -9.59
CA PHE A 171 -2.86 18.38 -9.96
C PHE A 171 -2.88 18.07 -11.46
N PRO A 172 -3.38 16.88 -11.86
CA PRO A 172 -3.58 16.56 -13.26
C PRO A 172 -4.50 17.58 -13.95
N SER A 173 -4.15 17.97 -15.17
CA SER A 173 -5.04 18.78 -16.03
C SER A 173 -6.00 17.94 -16.84
N GLU A 174 -5.79 16.65 -16.92
CA GLU A 174 -6.58 15.66 -17.64
C GLU A 174 -7.38 14.78 -16.69
N ARG A 175 -8.32 14.03 -17.22
CA ARG A 175 -9.10 13.06 -16.42
C ARG A 175 -8.18 12.04 -15.78
N VAL A 176 -8.36 11.83 -14.49
CA VAL A 176 -7.76 10.75 -13.72
C VAL A 176 -8.84 10.14 -12.84
N ASP A 177 -8.89 8.82 -12.77
CA ASP A 177 -9.88 8.09 -11.97
C ASP A 177 -9.26 7.54 -10.67
N ILE A 178 -7.95 7.26 -10.66
CA ILE A 178 -7.23 6.73 -9.50
C ILE A 178 -5.90 7.46 -9.35
N VAL A 179 -5.68 8.06 -8.19
CA VAL A 179 -4.41 8.73 -7.85
C VAL A 179 -3.66 7.91 -6.80
N TYR A 180 -2.36 7.71 -6.98
CA TYR A 180 -1.49 7.11 -5.98
C TYR A 180 -0.61 8.17 -5.35
N LEU A 181 -0.72 8.33 -4.03
CA LEU A 181 0.18 9.15 -3.23
C LEU A 181 0.78 8.32 -2.10
N CYS A 182 2.07 8.49 -1.88
CA CYS A 182 2.79 7.92 -0.75
C CYS A 182 3.35 9.05 0.12
N SER A 183 3.01 9.07 1.40
CA SER A 183 3.51 10.10 2.32
C SER A 183 3.70 9.52 3.73
N PRO A 184 4.93 9.44 4.22
CA PRO A 184 6.22 9.76 3.57
C PRO A 184 6.48 8.98 2.29
N ASN A 185 7.03 9.64 1.26
CA ASN A 185 7.15 9.04 -0.07
C ASN A 185 8.34 8.06 -0.18
N ASN A 186 8.12 6.98 -0.89
CA ASN A 186 9.16 6.12 -1.44
C ASN A 186 9.26 6.35 -2.95
N PRO A 187 10.40 6.88 -3.51
CA PRO A 187 11.74 6.84 -2.93
C PRO A 187 12.27 8.16 -2.33
N THR A 188 11.55 9.28 -2.36
CA THR A 188 12.11 10.60 -2.05
C THR A 188 12.28 10.89 -0.56
N GLY A 189 11.54 10.18 0.32
CA GLY A 189 11.52 10.40 1.77
C GLY A 189 10.80 11.69 2.19
N THR A 190 10.16 12.40 1.28
CA THR A 190 9.44 13.65 1.54
C THR A 190 8.02 13.39 2.03
N VAL A 191 7.45 14.36 2.75
CA VAL A 191 6.05 14.33 3.20
C VAL A 191 5.27 15.45 2.53
N LEU A 192 3.98 15.21 2.28
CA LEU A 192 3.05 16.24 1.86
C LEU A 192 2.48 16.94 3.11
N SER A 193 2.35 18.27 3.06
CA SER A 193 1.75 19.03 4.15
C SER A 193 0.26 18.68 4.31
N ARG A 194 -0.27 18.91 5.52
CA ARG A 194 -1.71 18.77 5.80
C ARG A 194 -2.56 19.59 4.81
N ALA A 195 -2.15 20.82 4.52
CA ALA A 195 -2.84 21.67 3.56
C ALA A 195 -2.85 21.06 2.15
N ARG A 196 -1.70 20.55 1.68
CA ARG A 196 -1.61 19.92 0.35
C ARG A 196 -2.44 18.65 0.25
N LEU A 197 -2.46 17.83 1.30
CA LEU A 197 -3.30 16.64 1.37
C LEU A 197 -4.80 17.00 1.37
N ALA A 198 -5.20 18.07 2.06
CA ALA A 198 -6.58 18.56 2.01
C ALA A 198 -6.98 19.03 0.61
N GLU A 199 -6.09 19.70 -0.12
CA GLU A 199 -6.30 20.06 -1.52
C GLU A 199 -6.46 18.81 -2.41
N TRP A 200 -5.67 17.75 -2.19
CA TRP A 200 -5.80 16.49 -2.91
C TRP A 200 -7.13 15.78 -2.63
N ILE A 201 -7.58 15.76 -1.38
CA ILE A 201 -8.90 15.21 -1.03
C ILE A 201 -10.02 16.00 -1.75
N LYS A 202 -9.93 17.33 -1.71
CA LYS A 202 -10.87 18.17 -2.43
C LYS A 202 -10.84 17.90 -3.93
N TRP A 203 -9.65 17.82 -4.52
CA TRP A 203 -9.49 17.53 -5.96
C TRP A 203 -10.11 16.17 -6.32
N CYS A 204 -9.87 15.13 -5.53
CA CYS A 204 -10.47 13.81 -5.75
C CYS A 204 -12.00 13.86 -5.68
N LYS A 205 -12.57 14.60 -4.72
CA LYS A 205 -14.04 14.79 -4.65
C LYS A 205 -14.60 15.51 -5.86
N ASP A 206 -13.95 16.58 -6.27
CA ASP A 206 -14.39 17.42 -7.41
C ASP A 206 -14.30 16.67 -8.75
N ASN A 207 -13.40 15.69 -8.87
CA ASN A 207 -13.14 14.95 -10.10
C ASN A 207 -13.65 13.49 -10.06
N ASP A 208 -14.39 13.09 -9.02
CA ASP A 208 -14.84 11.70 -8.82
C ASP A 208 -13.69 10.67 -8.84
N ALA A 209 -12.51 11.05 -8.42
CA ALA A 209 -11.32 10.22 -8.38
C ALA A 209 -11.16 9.53 -7.01
N ILE A 210 -10.49 8.37 -6.99
CA ILE A 210 -10.14 7.65 -5.77
C ILE A 210 -8.66 7.87 -5.46
N LEU A 211 -8.36 8.19 -4.21
CA LEU A 211 -7.01 8.30 -3.69
C LEU A 211 -6.57 6.97 -3.06
N MET A 212 -5.53 6.37 -3.61
CA MET A 212 -4.76 5.29 -3.02
C MET A 212 -3.64 5.91 -2.20
N PHE A 213 -3.80 5.96 -0.89
CA PHE A 213 -2.86 6.63 0.01
C PHE A 213 -2.00 5.61 0.75
N ASP A 214 -0.72 5.55 0.38
CA ASP A 214 0.26 4.67 1.03
C ASP A 214 0.96 5.41 2.17
N SER A 215 0.72 4.94 3.39
CA SER A 215 1.23 5.50 4.65
C SER A 215 2.17 4.51 5.37
N ALA A 216 2.87 3.65 4.62
CA ALA A 216 3.74 2.62 5.21
C ALA A 216 4.91 3.16 6.03
N TYR A 217 5.24 4.44 5.89
CA TYR A 217 6.36 5.10 6.58
C TYR A 217 5.92 6.15 7.61
N GLU A 218 4.64 6.19 7.99
CA GLU A 218 4.08 7.22 8.88
C GLU A 218 4.81 7.34 10.22
N ALA A 219 5.32 6.24 10.76
CA ALA A 219 6.06 6.22 12.02
C ALA A 219 7.37 7.04 11.98
N PHE A 220 7.88 7.37 10.80
CA PHE A 220 9.08 8.17 10.61
C PHE A 220 8.81 9.66 10.37
N ILE A 221 7.56 10.09 10.43
CA ILE A 221 7.20 11.51 10.35
C ILE A 221 7.80 12.25 11.55
N SER A 222 8.61 13.26 11.24
CA SER A 222 9.31 14.10 12.24
C SER A 222 8.86 15.57 12.22
N THR A 223 7.87 15.91 11.38
CA THR A 223 7.29 17.25 11.27
C THR A 223 5.84 17.27 11.75
N GLU A 224 5.41 18.43 12.27
CA GLU A 224 4.02 18.63 12.69
C GLU A 224 3.09 19.10 11.57
N ASP A 225 3.65 19.53 10.43
CA ASP A 225 2.88 20.05 9.29
C ASP A 225 2.41 18.94 8.33
N THR A 226 2.04 17.79 8.86
CA THR A 226 1.46 16.70 8.04
C THR A 226 0.50 15.87 8.90
N VAL A 227 -0.09 14.83 8.29
CA VAL A 227 -0.99 13.90 8.97
C VAL A 227 -0.33 12.54 9.15
N LYS A 228 -0.70 11.81 10.19
CA LYS A 228 -0.34 10.40 10.38
C LYS A 228 -1.30 9.48 9.65
N SER A 229 -2.55 9.90 9.48
CA SER A 229 -3.55 9.22 8.67
C SER A 229 -4.23 10.22 7.74
N ILE A 230 -4.53 9.81 6.51
CA ILE A 230 -5.27 10.63 5.56
C ILE A 230 -6.68 10.98 6.09
N TYR A 231 -7.23 10.15 6.97
CA TYR A 231 -8.56 10.38 7.54
C TYR A 231 -8.63 11.47 8.61
N GLU A 232 -7.49 12.08 8.97
CA GLU A 232 -7.48 13.37 9.70
C GLU A 232 -7.93 14.54 8.82
N ILE A 233 -8.02 14.34 7.51
CA ILE A 233 -8.52 15.33 6.54
C ILE A 233 -10.02 15.12 6.33
N GLU A 234 -10.78 16.18 6.49
CA GLU A 234 -12.25 16.17 6.27
C GLU A 234 -12.57 15.71 4.83
N GLY A 235 -13.52 14.79 4.71
CA GLY A 235 -13.95 14.22 3.42
C GLY A 235 -13.07 13.10 2.89
N ALA A 236 -11.94 12.78 3.52
CA ALA A 236 -11.06 11.71 3.04
C ALA A 236 -11.75 10.34 3.03
N ARG A 237 -12.62 10.04 3.98
CA ARG A 237 -13.38 8.78 4.05
C ARG A 237 -14.25 8.51 2.81
N GLU A 238 -14.63 9.56 2.09
CA GLU A 238 -15.46 9.43 0.89
C GLU A 238 -14.69 9.04 -0.37
N VAL A 239 -13.36 9.31 -0.39
CA VAL A 239 -12.54 9.19 -1.61
C VAL A 239 -11.22 8.46 -1.43
N ALA A 240 -10.76 8.19 -0.20
CA ALA A 240 -9.44 7.61 0.04
C ALA A 240 -9.51 6.19 0.60
N ILE A 241 -8.58 5.34 0.12
CA ILE A 241 -8.23 4.04 0.69
C ILE A 241 -6.80 4.17 1.24
N GLU A 242 -6.59 3.84 2.52
CA GLU A 242 -5.29 3.95 3.18
C GLU A 242 -4.63 2.58 3.31
N PHE A 243 -3.33 2.53 2.99
CA PHE A 243 -2.48 1.34 3.17
C PHE A 243 -1.45 1.60 4.26
N ARG A 244 -1.39 0.71 5.26
CA ARG A 244 -0.49 0.78 6.40
C ARG A 244 0.34 -0.49 6.50
N SER A 245 1.52 -0.42 7.10
CA SER A 245 2.41 -1.58 7.16
C SER A 245 3.18 -1.66 8.47
N PHE A 246 3.19 -2.84 9.08
CA PHE A 246 4.08 -3.15 10.19
C PHE A 246 5.52 -3.48 9.74
N SER A 247 5.78 -3.56 8.42
CA SER A 247 7.11 -3.84 7.88
C SER A 247 8.15 -2.86 8.40
N LYS A 248 7.81 -1.56 8.51
CA LYS A 248 8.75 -0.52 8.96
C LYS A 248 8.58 -0.21 10.43
N THR A 249 7.36 -0.04 10.89
CA THR A 249 7.01 0.34 12.27
C THR A 249 7.42 -0.74 13.28
N ALA A 250 7.16 -2.02 12.99
CA ALA A 250 7.42 -3.14 13.89
C ALA A 250 8.60 -4.03 13.45
N GLY A 251 9.31 -3.69 12.38
CA GLY A 251 10.39 -4.53 11.86
C GLY A 251 9.90 -5.77 11.12
N PHE A 252 8.67 -5.80 10.61
CA PHE A 252 8.03 -6.98 10.03
C PHE A 252 8.31 -7.19 8.54
N THR A 253 9.46 -6.74 8.03
CA THR A 253 9.84 -6.97 6.63
C THR A 253 9.93 -8.45 6.28
N GLY A 254 10.38 -9.30 7.20
CA GLY A 254 10.44 -10.77 7.06
C GLY A 254 9.23 -11.49 7.68
N THR A 255 8.50 -10.86 8.60
CA THR A 255 7.38 -11.48 9.33
C THR A 255 6.08 -11.38 8.57
N ARG A 256 5.88 -10.28 7.81
CA ARG A 256 4.77 -10.01 6.91
C ARG A 256 3.43 -9.74 7.61
N CYS A 257 3.19 -8.47 7.95
CA CYS A 257 1.88 -7.99 8.40
C CYS A 257 1.67 -6.53 7.97
N ALA A 258 0.47 -6.23 7.54
CA ALA A 258 0.02 -4.91 7.13
C ALA A 258 -1.50 -4.82 7.27
N TYR A 259 -2.07 -3.69 6.94
CA TYR A 259 -3.51 -3.56 6.80
C TYR A 259 -3.90 -2.45 5.81
N ALA A 260 -5.07 -2.62 5.21
CA ALA A 260 -5.75 -1.59 4.45
C ALA A 260 -6.98 -1.12 5.22
N VAL A 261 -7.27 0.18 5.15
CA VAL A 261 -8.54 0.74 5.60
C VAL A 261 -9.35 1.15 4.39
N VAL A 262 -10.52 0.54 4.26
CA VAL A 262 -11.47 0.80 3.18
C VAL A 262 -12.77 1.29 3.81
N PRO A 263 -12.98 2.62 3.91
CA PRO A 263 -14.18 3.18 4.51
C PRO A 263 -15.47 2.75 3.80
N LYS A 264 -16.56 2.71 4.53
CA LYS A 264 -17.88 2.36 3.99
C LYS A 264 -18.42 3.42 3.04
N GLU A 265 -17.94 4.65 3.17
CA GLU A 265 -18.34 5.80 2.37
C GLU A 265 -17.64 5.84 1.00
N VAL A 266 -16.46 5.20 0.86
CA VAL A 266 -15.76 5.22 -0.42
C VAL A 266 -16.51 4.39 -1.47
N THR A 267 -16.78 4.99 -2.61
CA THR A 267 -17.58 4.37 -3.68
C THR A 267 -16.89 4.45 -5.03
N GLY A 268 -17.10 3.42 -5.87
CA GLY A 268 -16.79 3.45 -7.29
C GLY A 268 -18.06 3.60 -8.13
N LYS A 269 -17.90 3.86 -9.43
CA LYS A 269 -19.03 3.96 -10.39
C LYS A 269 -19.08 2.74 -11.28
N THR A 270 -20.30 2.24 -11.53
CA THR A 270 -20.56 1.27 -12.59
C THR A 270 -20.50 1.96 -13.96
N LYS A 271 -20.49 1.20 -15.05
CA LYS A 271 -20.59 1.75 -16.43
C LYS A 271 -21.89 2.53 -16.67
N SER A 272 -22.95 2.24 -15.90
CA SER A 272 -24.22 3.00 -15.93
C SER A 272 -24.20 4.28 -15.09
N GLY A 273 -23.11 4.53 -14.35
CA GLY A 273 -22.96 5.70 -13.47
C GLY A 273 -23.49 5.52 -12.05
N GLU A 274 -24.00 4.32 -11.70
CA GLU A 274 -24.48 4.02 -10.36
C GLU A 274 -23.27 3.89 -9.39
N ARG A 275 -23.36 4.51 -8.21
CA ARG A 275 -22.32 4.39 -7.17
C ARG A 275 -22.49 3.10 -6.38
N GLN A 276 -21.38 2.38 -6.20
CA GLN A 276 -21.31 1.15 -5.42
C GLN A 276 -20.21 1.28 -4.35
N PRO A 277 -20.47 0.89 -3.09
CA PRO A 277 -19.46 0.94 -2.03
C PRO A 277 -18.34 -0.07 -2.29
N LEU A 278 -17.10 0.36 -2.09
CA LEU A 278 -15.92 -0.48 -2.34
C LEU A 278 -15.63 -1.43 -1.17
N ASN A 279 -16.00 -1.08 0.07
CA ASN A 279 -15.76 -1.91 1.24
C ASN A 279 -16.32 -3.34 1.11
N PRO A 280 -17.62 -3.56 0.77
CA PRO A 280 -18.15 -4.91 0.60
C PRO A 280 -17.52 -5.65 -0.60
N MET A 281 -17.09 -4.94 -1.64
CA MET A 281 -16.38 -5.55 -2.77
C MET A 281 -14.99 -6.04 -2.35
N TRP A 282 -14.24 -5.23 -1.60
CA TRP A 282 -12.95 -5.62 -1.05
C TRP A 282 -13.08 -6.78 -0.08
N ASN A 283 -14.06 -6.73 0.83
CA ASN A 283 -14.36 -7.83 1.74
C ASN A 283 -14.64 -9.13 0.98
N ARG A 284 -15.48 -9.08 -0.07
CA ARG A 284 -15.79 -10.24 -0.90
C ARG A 284 -14.56 -10.80 -1.62
N ARG A 285 -13.69 -9.92 -2.12
CA ARG A 285 -12.41 -10.31 -2.73
C ARG A 285 -11.52 -11.04 -1.72
N GLN A 286 -11.36 -10.49 -0.52
CA GLN A 286 -10.55 -11.08 0.54
C GLN A 286 -11.07 -12.47 0.93
N CYS A 287 -12.36 -12.62 1.17
CA CYS A 287 -12.98 -13.91 1.46
C CYS A 287 -12.84 -14.95 0.32
N THR A 288 -12.55 -14.53 -0.90
CA THR A 288 -12.42 -15.43 -2.04
C THR A 288 -10.98 -15.86 -2.31
N LYS A 289 -10.02 -14.96 -2.10
CA LYS A 289 -8.64 -15.12 -2.58
C LYS A 289 -7.59 -15.08 -1.47
N PHE A 290 -7.99 -14.89 -0.22
CA PHE A 290 -7.08 -14.72 0.91
C PHE A 290 -7.63 -15.40 2.18
N ASN A 291 -6.82 -16.20 2.86
CA ASN A 291 -7.19 -16.91 4.09
C ASN A 291 -6.72 -16.21 5.38
N GLY A 292 -6.34 -14.94 5.28
CA GLY A 292 -5.85 -14.17 6.42
C GLY A 292 -4.36 -14.40 6.73
N VAL A 293 -3.82 -13.49 7.52
CA VAL A 293 -2.45 -13.55 8.06
C VAL A 293 -2.39 -14.62 9.16
N PRO A 294 -1.28 -15.36 9.31
CA PRO A 294 -1.13 -16.35 10.37
C PRO A 294 -1.41 -15.78 11.76
N TYR A 295 -2.12 -16.56 12.59
CA TYR A 295 -2.44 -16.20 13.98
C TYR A 295 -1.21 -15.72 14.76
N ILE A 296 -0.09 -16.44 14.65
CA ILE A 296 1.15 -16.15 15.36
C ILE A 296 1.69 -14.76 15.00
N VAL A 297 1.60 -14.37 13.74
CA VAL A 297 2.03 -13.05 13.25
C VAL A 297 1.13 -11.94 13.77
N GLN A 298 -0.19 -12.17 13.79
CA GLN A 298 -1.14 -11.18 14.28
C GLN A 298 -1.08 -10.96 15.80
N ARG A 299 -0.49 -11.92 16.54
CA ARG A 299 -0.28 -11.81 17.99
C ARG A 299 0.98 -11.01 18.38
N GLY A 300 1.96 -10.95 17.48
CA GLY A 300 3.18 -10.16 17.64
C GLY A 300 2.97 -8.69 17.43
#